data_1405f004f5487f27cf90a7d20456f406
#
_entry.id   1405f004f5487f27cf90a7d20456f406
#
_cell.length_a   1.000
_cell.length_b   1.000
_cell.length_c   1.000
_cell.angle_alpha   90.00
_cell.angle_beta   90.00
_cell.angle_gamma   90.00
#
_symmetry.space_group_name_H-M   'P 1'
#
loop_
_entity.id
_entity.type
_entity.pdbx_description
1 polymer ?
#
loop_
_entity_poly.entity_id
_entity_poly.type
_entity_poly.pdbx_seq_one_letter_code
_entity_poly.pdbx_strand_id
1 'polypeptide(L)'
;MAYEAQREGEPGDRTPPAPPSRSAGPPPAKSRRPLWRQRDFGVFWVAQTLSVLGDSFALIALPLLVLQATGSLARMGLLTAVGGAASVLAAVFAGALVDRVDRRRLLIVCDLVRMVLYGVIPLVWLFGPQVWLLYAVLPLCEAVGMLFAVGYVTVVRSLVGTGQLTEANGRLNATAAAAGVLGPLSAGLVAAWTGPAAAVGVDAASFGVSAACMLFVRFAPRSGDDGGQVGKRSLWQDLRTGVSFLYGHPVLRSLTALLFVFSFLTLGMTDLVIYHVKHDLGHDDTTVGTVMAVGALGTITGALLVARIRRGLGFGPTWTGAVAVCGLAFAGLGWARDVTVVAALSAAFLACGGIAGTCSMSLRQEVTPEPLLGRVTSAFWTLQYSAAPIGAAVLTWAAERRGTAPVALVAGACCVLIAVIALFTPIRTSRATEPAAHAGRNQGDQAAPATPSDPSARQR
;
A
#
# COMPACT_ATOMS: atom_id res chain seq x y z
N MET A 1 51.60 -0.49 79.49
CA MET A 1 50.41 0.07 80.09
C MET A 1 49.30 0.01 79.04
N ALA A 2 48.52 -1.03 79.08
CA ALA A 2 47.14 -1.07 79.52
C ALA A 2 46.23 -0.25 78.60
N TYR A 3 45.41 -0.89 77.83
CA TYR A 3 44.00 -1.13 78.11
C TYR A 3 43.37 -2.09 77.07
N GLU A 4 43.12 -3.30 77.51
CA GLU A 4 42.12 -4.23 76.99
C GLU A 4 40.79 -3.83 77.54
N ALA A 5 39.73 -3.75 76.78
CA ALA A 5 38.35 -3.81 77.22
C ALA A 5 37.42 -4.30 76.11
N GLN A 6 37.04 -5.53 76.17
CA GLN A 6 35.69 -6.05 76.05
C GLN A 6 34.73 -5.40 75.04
N ARG A 7 34.35 -6.13 74.02
CA ARG A 7 33.02 -6.08 73.44
C ARG A 7 32.40 -7.45 73.43
N GLU A 8 31.53 -7.66 74.39
CA GLU A 8 30.58 -8.74 74.45
C GLU A 8 29.70 -8.79 73.20
N GLY A 9 29.36 -10.01 72.75
CA GLY A 9 28.54 -10.27 71.59
C GLY A 9 27.06 -9.97 71.81
N GLU A 10 26.45 -9.27 70.86
CA GLU A 10 24.99 -9.22 70.71
C GLU A 10 24.52 -10.50 69.96
N PRO A 11 23.43 -11.14 70.39
CA PRO A 11 22.86 -12.29 69.69
C PRO A 11 22.16 -11.78 68.40
N GLY A 12 22.72 -12.16 67.27
CA GLY A 12 22.15 -11.86 65.97
C GLY A 12 20.72 -12.41 65.81
N ASP A 13 19.79 -11.51 65.63
CA ASP A 13 18.42 -11.77 65.21
C ASP A 13 18.40 -12.40 63.82
N ARG A 14 18.25 -13.73 63.77
CA ARG A 14 18.07 -14.47 62.52
C ARG A 14 16.60 -14.48 62.17
N THR A 15 16.09 -13.35 61.63
CA THR A 15 14.84 -13.37 60.88
C THR A 15 15.02 -14.19 59.62
N PRO A 16 14.20 -15.22 59.37
CA PRO A 16 14.27 -15.98 58.12
C PRO A 16 13.98 -15.08 56.94
N PRO A 17 14.67 -15.26 55.76
CA PRO A 17 14.41 -14.46 54.58
C PRO A 17 12.96 -14.61 54.19
N ALA A 18 12.29 -13.46 53.93
CA ALA A 18 10.92 -13.42 53.44
C ALA A 18 10.79 -14.27 52.17
N PRO A 19 9.72 -15.06 52.00
CA PRO A 19 9.52 -15.84 50.79
C PRO A 19 9.49 -14.90 49.58
N PRO A 20 10.08 -15.31 48.42
CA PRO A 20 10.09 -14.47 47.21
C PRO A 20 8.65 -14.08 46.90
N SER A 21 8.41 -12.77 46.83
CA SER A 21 7.13 -12.23 46.41
C SER A 21 6.78 -12.85 45.08
N ARG A 22 5.72 -13.65 45.01
CA ARG A 22 5.16 -14.15 43.75
C ARG A 22 4.91 -12.92 42.87
N SER A 23 5.73 -12.74 41.86
CA SER A 23 5.49 -11.75 40.83
C SER A 23 4.05 -11.95 40.37
N ALA A 24 3.18 -10.99 40.66
CA ALA A 24 1.83 -10.98 40.14
C ALA A 24 1.94 -11.12 38.64
N GLY A 25 1.50 -12.25 38.11
CA GLY A 25 1.44 -12.45 36.66
C GLY A 25 0.72 -11.27 36.01
N PRO A 26 1.02 -10.94 34.75
CA PRO A 26 0.36 -9.83 34.11
C PRO A 26 -1.15 -9.97 34.28
N PRO A 27 -1.85 -8.85 34.61
CA PRO A 27 -3.28 -8.90 34.87
C PRO A 27 -3.98 -9.57 33.67
N PRO A 28 -4.98 -10.45 33.89
CA PRO A 28 -5.67 -11.15 32.83
C PRO A 28 -6.17 -10.14 31.84
N ALA A 29 -5.80 -10.32 30.57
CA ALA A 29 -6.21 -9.46 29.46
C ALA A 29 -7.74 -9.37 29.53
N LYS A 30 -8.27 -8.18 29.88
CA LYS A 30 -9.72 -7.94 29.92
C LYS A 30 -10.28 -8.45 28.59
N SER A 31 -11.22 -9.39 28.62
CA SER A 31 -11.86 -9.96 27.45
C SER A 31 -12.44 -8.80 26.61
N ARG A 32 -11.71 -8.43 25.56
CA ARG A 32 -12.13 -7.33 24.67
C ARG A 32 -13.35 -7.80 23.90
N ARG A 33 -14.37 -6.96 23.87
CA ARG A 33 -15.59 -7.25 23.07
C ARG A 33 -15.19 -7.57 21.63
N PRO A 34 -15.78 -8.58 20.99
CA PRO A 34 -15.50 -8.89 19.58
C PRO A 34 -15.75 -7.64 18.71
N LEU A 35 -14.97 -7.43 17.66
CA LEU A 35 -15.02 -6.22 16.82
C LEU A 35 -16.42 -5.91 16.25
N TRP A 36 -17.22 -6.94 15.93
CA TRP A 36 -18.59 -6.76 15.44
C TRP A 36 -19.57 -6.19 16.49
N ARG A 37 -19.22 -6.22 17.78
CA ARG A 37 -19.98 -5.58 18.88
C ARG A 37 -19.45 -4.19 19.25
N GLN A 38 -18.37 -3.74 18.64
CA GLN A 38 -17.81 -2.39 18.86
C GLN A 38 -18.45 -1.42 17.89
N ARG A 39 -19.41 -0.63 18.38
CA ARG A 39 -20.18 0.33 17.56
C ARG A 39 -19.29 1.24 16.73
N ASP A 40 -18.26 1.83 17.35
CA ASP A 40 -17.40 2.81 16.68
C ASP A 40 -16.62 2.19 15.52
N PHE A 41 -16.08 0.97 15.71
CA PHE A 41 -15.45 0.23 14.62
C PHE A 41 -16.45 -0.17 13.53
N GLY A 42 -17.67 -0.61 13.91
CA GLY A 42 -18.70 -0.97 12.93
C GLY A 42 -19.12 0.19 12.04
N VAL A 43 -19.36 1.37 12.64
CA VAL A 43 -19.70 2.60 11.89
C VAL A 43 -18.56 3.02 10.98
N PHE A 44 -17.32 2.99 11.49
CA PHE A 44 -16.12 3.28 10.70
C PHE A 44 -15.97 2.30 9.52
N TRP A 45 -16.17 1.01 9.77
CA TRP A 45 -16.05 -0.04 8.75
C TRP A 45 -17.07 0.14 7.63
N VAL A 46 -18.33 0.42 7.97
CA VAL A 46 -19.38 0.72 6.97
C VAL A 46 -19.04 1.97 6.17
N ALA A 47 -18.63 3.05 6.83
CA ALA A 47 -18.20 4.28 6.18
C ALA A 47 -17.09 4.03 5.15
N GLN A 48 -16.05 3.30 5.56
CA GLN A 48 -14.93 2.98 4.68
C GLN A 48 -15.32 2.04 3.53
N THR A 49 -16.22 1.08 3.79
CA THR A 49 -16.73 0.19 2.74
C THR A 49 -17.44 0.98 1.65
N LEU A 50 -18.31 1.92 2.05
CA LEU A 50 -19.06 2.78 1.11
C LEU A 50 -18.11 3.73 0.36
N SER A 51 -17.12 4.31 1.05
CA SER A 51 -16.13 5.20 0.43
C SER A 51 -15.28 4.46 -0.61
N VAL A 52 -14.75 3.28 -0.28
CA VAL A 52 -13.93 2.48 -1.23
C VAL A 52 -14.77 1.98 -2.41
N LEU A 53 -16.06 1.66 -2.18
CA LEU A 53 -16.96 1.33 -3.27
C LEU A 53 -17.19 2.56 -4.18
N GLY A 54 -17.38 3.74 -3.59
CA GLY A 54 -17.50 5.02 -4.30
C GLY A 54 -16.26 5.35 -5.13
N ASP A 55 -15.06 5.21 -4.58
CA ASP A 55 -13.79 5.45 -5.30
C ASP A 55 -13.72 4.68 -6.65
N SER A 56 -14.36 3.50 -6.72
CA SER A 56 -14.44 2.71 -7.96
C SER A 56 -15.28 3.39 -9.04
N PHE A 57 -16.25 4.22 -8.66
CA PHE A 57 -17.05 4.99 -9.62
C PHE A 57 -16.20 6.08 -10.28
N ALA A 58 -15.45 6.86 -9.50
CA ALA A 58 -14.57 7.89 -10.06
C ALA A 58 -13.48 7.27 -10.94
N LEU A 59 -12.90 6.12 -10.52
CA LEU A 59 -11.87 5.39 -11.28
C LEU A 59 -12.30 5.07 -12.72
N ILE A 60 -13.57 4.77 -12.94
CA ILE A 60 -14.12 4.43 -14.26
C ILE A 60 -14.74 5.66 -14.92
N ALA A 61 -15.51 6.44 -14.17
CA ALA A 61 -16.30 7.52 -14.74
C ALA A 61 -15.45 8.71 -15.22
N LEU A 62 -14.37 9.07 -14.52
CA LEU A 62 -13.53 10.22 -14.92
C LEU A 62 -12.82 9.99 -16.26
N PRO A 63 -12.14 8.85 -16.51
CA PRO A 63 -11.61 8.54 -17.84
C PRO A 63 -12.71 8.51 -18.91
N LEU A 64 -13.88 7.93 -18.62
CA LEU A 64 -15.01 7.88 -19.56
C LEU A 64 -15.53 9.29 -19.90
N LEU A 65 -15.64 10.21 -18.93
CA LEU A 65 -16.02 11.59 -19.18
C LEU A 65 -15.08 12.30 -20.13
N VAL A 66 -13.75 12.12 -19.93
CA VAL A 66 -12.75 12.69 -20.84
C VAL A 66 -12.87 12.07 -22.23
N LEU A 67 -13.04 10.75 -22.31
CA LEU A 67 -13.16 10.05 -23.58
C LEU A 67 -14.43 10.49 -24.34
N GLN A 68 -15.59 10.53 -23.67
CA GLN A 68 -16.85 10.96 -24.29
C GLN A 68 -16.81 12.42 -24.75
N ALA A 69 -16.17 13.31 -23.97
CA ALA A 69 -16.11 14.74 -24.29
C ALA A 69 -15.07 15.08 -25.36
N THR A 70 -14.01 14.27 -25.52
CA THR A 70 -12.85 14.64 -26.35
C THR A 70 -12.46 13.60 -27.40
N GLY A 71 -12.89 12.35 -27.26
CA GLY A 71 -12.46 11.23 -28.08
C GLY A 71 -10.96 10.88 -27.94
N SER A 72 -10.22 11.51 -27.02
CA SER A 72 -8.76 11.45 -26.94
C SER A 72 -8.27 10.57 -25.80
N LEU A 73 -7.55 9.50 -26.15
CA LEU A 73 -6.86 8.64 -25.18
C LEU A 73 -5.72 9.37 -24.49
N ALA A 74 -4.99 10.24 -25.21
CA ALA A 74 -3.91 11.04 -24.62
C ALA A 74 -4.43 11.96 -23.51
N ARG A 75 -5.61 12.55 -23.67
CA ARG A 75 -6.24 13.36 -22.63
C ARG A 75 -6.66 12.53 -21.43
N MET A 76 -7.15 11.29 -21.63
CA MET A 76 -7.42 10.36 -20.52
C MET A 76 -6.14 10.10 -19.71
N GLY A 77 -5.07 9.67 -20.37
CA GLY A 77 -3.81 9.38 -19.70
C GLY A 77 -3.14 10.61 -19.08
N LEU A 78 -3.34 11.80 -19.66
CA LEU A 78 -2.89 13.05 -19.06
C LEU A 78 -3.64 13.34 -17.75
N LEU A 79 -4.95 13.08 -17.70
CA LEU A 79 -5.75 13.21 -16.47
C LEU A 79 -5.21 12.28 -15.38
N THR A 80 -5.00 11.00 -15.68
CA THR A 80 -4.40 10.00 -14.79
C THR A 80 -3.00 10.42 -14.32
N ALA A 81 -2.19 10.96 -15.25
CA ALA A 81 -0.85 11.43 -14.93
C ALA A 81 -0.85 12.63 -13.96
N VAL A 82 -1.71 13.61 -14.18
CA VAL A 82 -1.79 14.81 -13.33
C VAL A 82 -2.33 14.45 -11.94
N GLY A 83 -3.35 13.56 -11.86
CA GLY A 83 -3.84 13.02 -10.60
C GLY A 83 -2.75 12.27 -9.81
N GLY A 84 -2.07 11.33 -10.48
CA GLY A 84 -0.99 10.57 -9.87
C GLY A 84 0.18 11.45 -9.40
N ALA A 85 0.56 12.46 -10.17
CA ALA A 85 1.59 13.43 -9.78
C ALA A 85 1.18 14.22 -8.52
N ALA A 86 -0.09 14.62 -8.43
CA ALA A 86 -0.62 15.32 -7.25
C ALA A 86 -0.60 14.43 -6.00
N SER A 87 -0.97 13.15 -6.12
CA SER A 87 -0.84 12.15 -5.05
C SER A 87 0.59 12.03 -4.54
N VAL A 88 1.57 11.92 -5.45
CA VAL A 88 2.99 11.81 -5.08
C VAL A 88 3.49 13.07 -4.36
N LEU A 89 3.14 14.25 -4.89
CA LEU A 89 3.51 15.52 -4.25
C LEU A 89 2.87 15.65 -2.87
N ALA A 90 1.59 15.29 -2.73
CA ALA A 90 0.89 15.33 -1.45
C ALA A 90 1.50 14.36 -0.43
N ALA A 91 1.93 13.16 -0.85
CA ALA A 91 2.54 12.16 0.02
C ALA A 91 3.78 12.69 0.77
N VAL A 92 4.56 13.59 0.14
CA VAL A 92 5.74 14.20 0.75
C VAL A 92 5.38 15.02 1.99
N PHE A 93 4.23 15.71 1.95
CA PHE A 93 3.80 16.62 3.02
C PHE A 93 2.77 15.99 3.96
N ALA A 94 2.13 14.88 3.54
CA ALA A 94 1.01 14.26 4.24
C ALA A 94 1.36 13.87 5.68
N GLY A 95 2.51 13.22 5.90
CA GLY A 95 2.92 12.80 7.24
C GLY A 95 3.05 13.97 8.22
N ALA A 96 3.74 15.03 7.82
CA ALA A 96 3.95 16.22 8.67
C ALA A 96 2.63 16.96 8.98
N LEU A 97 1.68 16.96 8.04
CA LEU A 97 0.39 17.61 8.25
C LEU A 97 -0.51 16.77 9.15
N VAL A 98 -0.58 15.45 8.92
CA VAL A 98 -1.39 14.51 9.72
C VAL A 98 -0.96 14.49 11.18
N ASP A 99 0.34 14.66 11.47
CA ASP A 99 0.85 14.68 12.84
C ASP A 99 0.44 15.94 13.63
N ARG A 100 0.10 17.04 12.94
CA ARG A 100 -0.25 18.33 13.54
C ARG A 100 -1.74 18.55 13.75
N VAL A 101 -2.59 17.77 13.08
CA VAL A 101 -4.03 17.96 13.05
C VAL A 101 -4.74 16.84 13.82
N ASP A 102 -5.90 17.15 14.39
CA ASP A 102 -6.79 16.14 14.95
C ASP A 102 -7.23 15.17 13.86
N ARG A 103 -6.91 13.87 14.07
CA ARG A 103 -7.11 12.82 13.08
C ARG A 103 -8.56 12.67 12.62
N ARG A 104 -9.51 12.83 13.56
CA ARG A 104 -10.94 12.77 13.26
C ARG A 104 -11.35 13.93 12.36
N ARG A 105 -10.95 15.15 12.74
CA ARG A 105 -11.25 16.36 11.96
C ARG A 105 -10.63 16.26 10.56
N LEU A 106 -9.40 15.77 10.49
CA LEU A 106 -8.72 15.56 9.21
C LEU A 106 -9.53 14.66 8.28
N LEU A 107 -9.94 13.46 8.74
CA LEU A 107 -10.70 12.53 7.88
C LEU A 107 -12.03 13.13 7.44
N ILE A 108 -12.77 13.79 8.34
CA ILE A 108 -14.06 14.44 8.02
C ILE A 108 -13.84 15.55 6.99
N VAL A 109 -12.83 16.40 7.18
CA VAL A 109 -12.54 17.50 6.24
C VAL A 109 -12.13 16.96 4.88
N CYS A 110 -11.29 15.92 4.83
CA CYS A 110 -10.89 15.26 3.58
C CYS A 110 -12.12 14.73 2.82
N ASP A 111 -13.01 14.01 3.49
CA ASP A 111 -14.23 13.49 2.87
C ASP A 111 -15.17 14.62 2.39
N LEU A 112 -15.36 15.66 3.20
CA LEU A 112 -16.20 16.81 2.81
C LEU A 112 -15.62 17.56 1.60
N VAL A 113 -14.30 17.77 1.57
CA VAL A 113 -13.63 18.41 0.43
C VAL A 113 -13.78 17.55 -0.83
N ARG A 114 -13.57 16.23 -0.75
CA ARG A 114 -13.76 15.32 -1.88
C ARG A 114 -15.23 15.28 -2.33
N MET A 115 -16.16 15.26 -1.39
CA MET A 115 -17.61 15.35 -1.68
C MET A 115 -17.95 16.59 -2.50
N VAL A 116 -17.46 17.77 -2.08
CA VAL A 116 -17.73 19.03 -2.78
C VAL A 116 -17.05 19.03 -4.16
N LEU A 117 -15.78 18.67 -4.23
CA LEU A 117 -14.99 18.67 -5.46
C LEU A 117 -15.61 17.73 -6.52
N TYR A 118 -15.90 16.48 -6.15
CA TYR A 118 -16.54 15.56 -7.08
C TYR A 118 -18.00 15.90 -7.34
N GLY A 119 -18.73 16.46 -6.36
CA GLY A 119 -20.11 16.88 -6.53
C GLY A 119 -20.30 18.05 -7.50
N VAL A 120 -19.30 18.91 -7.65
CA VAL A 120 -19.33 20.00 -8.64
C VAL A 120 -19.32 19.45 -10.08
N ILE A 121 -18.70 18.30 -10.33
CA ILE A 121 -18.58 17.73 -11.68
C ILE A 121 -19.95 17.47 -12.30
N PRO A 122 -20.85 16.64 -11.72
CA PRO A 122 -22.16 16.40 -12.32
C PRO A 122 -23.00 17.68 -12.44
N LEU A 123 -22.90 18.62 -11.49
CA LEU A 123 -23.64 19.88 -11.55
C LEU A 123 -23.22 20.75 -12.73
N VAL A 124 -21.92 20.89 -12.96
CA VAL A 124 -21.39 21.69 -14.08
C VAL A 124 -21.63 20.98 -15.42
N TRP A 125 -21.62 19.64 -15.43
CA TRP A 125 -21.87 18.83 -16.63
C TRP A 125 -23.28 18.99 -17.18
N LEU A 126 -24.27 19.41 -16.34
CA LEU A 126 -25.63 19.77 -16.78
C LEU A 126 -25.64 20.95 -17.77
N PHE A 127 -24.62 21.83 -17.71
CA PHE A 127 -24.50 22.99 -18.61
C PHE A 127 -23.60 22.70 -19.81
N GLY A 128 -23.10 21.47 -19.95
CA GLY A 128 -22.25 21.01 -21.03
C GLY A 128 -20.88 20.48 -20.54
N PRO A 129 -20.17 19.71 -21.37
CA PRO A 129 -18.88 19.11 -21.02
C PRO A 129 -17.81 20.17 -20.74
N GLN A 130 -17.27 20.17 -19.52
CA GLN A 130 -16.22 21.10 -19.07
C GLN A 130 -14.96 20.30 -18.67
N VAL A 131 -14.22 19.83 -19.65
CA VAL A 131 -13.07 18.93 -19.45
C VAL A 131 -11.98 19.56 -18.57
N TRP A 132 -11.77 20.89 -18.63
CA TRP A 132 -10.79 21.59 -17.77
C TRP A 132 -11.09 21.41 -16.27
N LEU A 133 -12.39 21.27 -15.93
CA LEU A 133 -12.80 21.05 -14.54
C LEU A 133 -12.24 19.73 -13.98
N LEU A 134 -12.19 18.68 -14.80
CA LEU A 134 -11.64 17.38 -14.39
C LEU A 134 -10.15 17.49 -14.05
N TYR A 135 -9.40 18.26 -14.85
CA TYR A 135 -7.97 18.52 -14.61
C TYR A 135 -7.72 19.43 -13.40
N ALA A 136 -8.69 20.21 -12.96
CA ALA A 136 -8.60 20.99 -11.73
C ALA A 136 -9.00 20.16 -10.50
N VAL A 137 -10.10 19.40 -10.62
CA VAL A 137 -10.69 18.67 -9.49
C VAL A 137 -9.90 17.41 -9.13
N LEU A 138 -9.56 16.56 -10.11
CA LEU A 138 -8.89 15.29 -9.82
C LEU A 138 -7.58 15.44 -9.05
N PRO A 139 -6.63 16.31 -9.43
CA PRO A 139 -5.40 16.47 -8.66
C PRO A 139 -5.62 16.89 -7.20
N LEU A 140 -6.62 17.75 -6.96
CA LEU A 140 -6.97 18.16 -5.60
C LEU A 140 -7.59 17.01 -4.81
N CYS A 141 -8.48 16.22 -5.44
CA CYS A 141 -9.06 15.03 -4.82
C CYS A 141 -7.99 13.99 -4.48
N GLU A 142 -7.05 13.74 -5.39
CA GLU A 142 -5.94 12.82 -5.18
C GLU A 142 -5.01 13.28 -4.06
N ALA A 143 -4.69 14.57 -4.00
CA ALA A 143 -3.88 15.13 -2.92
C ALA A 143 -4.58 14.98 -1.56
N VAL A 144 -5.87 15.29 -1.49
CA VAL A 144 -6.69 15.14 -0.27
C VAL A 144 -6.87 13.66 0.08
N GLY A 145 -7.04 12.78 -0.92
CA GLY A 145 -7.10 11.33 -0.75
C GLY A 145 -5.82 10.76 -0.14
N MET A 146 -4.65 11.28 -0.51
CA MET A 146 -3.38 10.90 0.09
C MET A 146 -3.29 11.32 1.57
N LEU A 147 -3.76 12.52 1.92
CA LEU A 147 -3.84 12.95 3.33
C LEU A 147 -4.78 12.05 4.14
N PHE A 148 -5.92 11.69 3.56
CA PHE A 148 -6.86 10.74 4.15
C PHE A 148 -6.20 9.38 4.38
N ALA A 149 -5.51 8.81 3.39
CA ALA A 149 -4.86 7.51 3.46
C ALA A 149 -3.81 7.43 4.58
N VAL A 150 -3.01 8.48 4.77
CA VAL A 150 -2.04 8.55 5.87
C VAL A 150 -2.74 8.67 7.23
N GLY A 151 -3.76 9.51 7.33
CA GLY A 151 -4.56 9.68 8.54
C GLY A 151 -5.32 8.41 8.94
N TYR A 152 -5.89 7.72 7.97
CA TYR A 152 -6.65 6.49 8.12
C TYR A 152 -5.88 5.38 8.88
N VAL A 153 -4.64 5.12 8.50
CA VAL A 153 -3.80 4.09 9.15
C VAL A 153 -3.66 4.34 10.65
N THR A 154 -3.51 5.61 11.04
CA THR A 154 -3.37 6.01 12.45
C THR A 154 -4.68 5.90 13.22
N VAL A 155 -5.80 6.15 12.55
CA VAL A 155 -7.16 6.08 13.12
C VAL A 155 -7.56 4.63 13.40
N VAL A 156 -7.35 3.71 12.47
CA VAL A 156 -7.65 2.28 12.68
C VAL A 156 -6.97 1.77 13.94
N ARG A 157 -5.69 2.10 14.14
CA ARG A 157 -4.93 1.71 15.34
C ARG A 157 -5.55 2.27 16.64
N SER A 158 -6.07 3.49 16.60
CA SER A 158 -6.67 4.13 17.78
C SER A 158 -8.06 3.57 18.13
N LEU A 159 -8.81 3.08 17.13
CA LEU A 159 -10.16 2.53 17.33
C LEU A 159 -10.16 1.15 17.98
N VAL A 160 -9.26 0.25 17.53
CA VAL A 160 -9.33 -1.16 17.94
C VAL A 160 -8.24 -1.59 18.92
N GLY A 161 -7.20 -0.77 19.10
CA GLY A 161 -6.03 -1.11 19.90
C GLY A 161 -5.18 -2.24 19.26
N THR A 162 -3.99 -2.46 19.84
CA THR A 162 -2.95 -3.34 19.23
C THR A 162 -3.38 -4.81 19.11
N GLY A 163 -4.16 -5.33 20.05
CA GLY A 163 -4.54 -6.75 20.09
C GLY A 163 -5.59 -7.19 19.06
N GLN A 164 -6.31 -6.26 18.43
CA GLN A 164 -7.36 -6.54 17.43
C GLN A 164 -7.06 -5.91 16.06
N LEU A 165 -5.89 -5.30 15.91
CA LEU A 165 -5.51 -4.58 14.68
C LEU A 165 -5.47 -5.50 13.47
N THR A 166 -4.97 -6.72 13.62
CA THR A 166 -4.91 -7.71 12.53
C THR A 166 -6.31 -8.11 12.05
N GLU A 167 -7.26 -8.33 12.99
CA GLU A 167 -8.64 -8.65 12.63
C GLU A 167 -9.33 -7.47 11.95
N ALA A 168 -9.14 -6.25 12.47
CA ALA A 168 -9.69 -5.03 11.89
C ALA A 168 -9.20 -4.81 10.45
N ASN A 169 -7.88 -4.87 10.25
CA ASN A 169 -7.28 -4.74 8.90
C ASN A 169 -7.74 -5.87 7.98
N GLY A 170 -7.89 -7.09 8.49
CA GLY A 170 -8.41 -8.22 7.72
C GLY A 170 -9.81 -7.93 7.17
N ARG A 171 -10.72 -7.37 7.98
CA ARG A 171 -12.08 -7.00 7.56
C ARG A 171 -12.08 -5.85 6.56
N LEU A 172 -11.29 -4.81 6.82
CA LEU A 172 -11.17 -3.67 5.92
C LEU A 172 -10.61 -4.09 4.55
N ASN A 173 -9.60 -4.95 4.54
CA ASN A 173 -9.04 -5.48 3.29
C ASN A 173 -10.02 -6.40 2.55
N ALA A 174 -10.78 -7.25 3.27
CA ALA A 174 -11.78 -8.11 2.65
C ALA A 174 -12.90 -7.31 1.98
N THR A 175 -13.37 -6.23 2.62
CA THR A 175 -14.36 -5.34 2.01
C THR A 175 -13.81 -4.51 0.87
N ALA A 176 -12.54 -4.05 0.97
CA ALA A 176 -11.87 -3.38 -0.14
C ALA A 176 -11.73 -4.31 -1.36
N ALA A 177 -11.40 -5.59 -1.14
CA ALA A 177 -11.36 -6.58 -2.21
C ALA A 177 -12.74 -6.82 -2.84
N ALA A 178 -13.80 -6.90 -2.03
CA ALA A 178 -15.18 -7.01 -2.54
C ALA A 178 -15.60 -5.75 -3.32
N ALA A 179 -15.27 -4.56 -2.82
CA ALA A 179 -15.51 -3.30 -3.51
C ALA A 179 -14.74 -3.20 -4.83
N GLY A 180 -13.53 -3.74 -4.90
CA GLY A 180 -12.73 -3.83 -6.12
C GLY A 180 -13.41 -4.64 -7.24
N VAL A 181 -14.30 -5.58 -6.91
CA VAL A 181 -15.09 -6.35 -7.89
C VAL A 181 -16.44 -5.69 -8.15
N LEU A 182 -17.19 -5.41 -7.08
CA LEU A 182 -18.56 -4.88 -7.17
C LEU A 182 -18.60 -3.43 -7.63
N GLY A 183 -17.58 -2.63 -7.27
CA GLY A 183 -17.45 -1.24 -7.60
C GLY A 183 -17.43 -0.98 -9.11
N PRO A 184 -16.48 -1.56 -9.86
CA PRO A 184 -16.43 -1.40 -11.31
C PRO A 184 -17.70 -1.87 -12.02
N LEU A 185 -18.30 -2.99 -11.59
CA LEU A 185 -19.57 -3.46 -12.14
C LEU A 185 -20.69 -2.44 -11.95
N SER A 186 -20.88 -1.96 -10.71
CA SER A 186 -21.90 -0.98 -10.39
C SER A 186 -21.62 0.38 -11.04
N ALA A 187 -20.36 0.79 -11.10
CA ALA A 187 -19.94 2.03 -11.77
C ALA A 187 -20.23 1.99 -13.28
N GLY A 188 -19.87 0.88 -13.96
CA GLY A 188 -20.16 0.71 -15.38
C GLY A 188 -21.66 0.70 -15.66
N LEU A 189 -22.46 0.03 -14.82
CA LEU A 189 -23.91 -0.03 -14.95
C LEU A 189 -24.54 1.36 -14.76
N VAL A 190 -24.17 2.09 -13.70
CA VAL A 190 -24.66 3.46 -13.45
C VAL A 190 -24.23 4.40 -14.57
N ALA A 191 -22.97 4.31 -15.03
CA ALA A 191 -22.47 5.12 -16.13
C ALA A 191 -23.24 4.87 -17.43
N ALA A 192 -23.64 3.61 -17.71
CA ALA A 192 -24.40 3.26 -18.90
C ALA A 192 -25.86 3.77 -18.83
N TRP A 193 -26.49 3.77 -17.66
CA TRP A 193 -27.90 4.17 -17.50
C TRP A 193 -28.10 5.68 -17.32
N THR A 194 -27.22 6.31 -16.54
CA THR A 194 -27.39 7.71 -16.12
C THR A 194 -26.27 8.62 -16.62
N GLY A 195 -25.27 8.05 -17.28
CA GLY A 195 -24.06 8.72 -17.73
C GLY A 195 -22.94 8.76 -16.69
N PRO A 196 -21.68 8.89 -17.15
CA PRO A 196 -20.50 8.86 -16.26
C PRO A 196 -20.49 10.03 -15.25
N ALA A 197 -21.06 11.18 -15.58
CA ALA A 197 -21.13 12.32 -14.65
C ALA A 197 -21.97 11.99 -13.40
N ALA A 198 -23.09 11.26 -13.56
CA ALA A 198 -23.90 10.80 -12.43
C ALA A 198 -23.14 9.78 -11.58
N ALA A 199 -22.32 8.91 -12.19
CA ALA A 199 -21.47 7.97 -11.46
C ALA A 199 -20.46 8.70 -10.55
N VAL A 200 -19.85 9.81 -11.00
CA VAL A 200 -19.02 10.68 -10.13
C VAL A 200 -19.86 11.29 -9.01
N GLY A 201 -21.12 11.62 -9.25
CA GLY A 201 -22.06 12.10 -8.22
C GLY A 201 -22.32 11.06 -7.13
N VAL A 202 -22.40 9.77 -7.49
CA VAL A 202 -22.52 8.66 -6.51
C VAL A 202 -21.28 8.58 -5.63
N ASP A 203 -20.09 8.74 -6.21
CA ASP A 203 -18.85 8.78 -5.43
C ASP A 203 -18.84 9.99 -4.48
N ALA A 204 -19.20 11.17 -4.96
CA ALA A 204 -19.33 12.36 -4.12
C ALA A 204 -20.28 12.12 -2.93
N ALA A 205 -21.42 11.47 -3.16
CA ALA A 205 -22.39 11.13 -2.12
C ALA A 205 -21.77 10.13 -1.10
N SER A 206 -20.96 9.17 -1.56
CA SER A 206 -20.30 8.20 -0.69
C SER A 206 -19.37 8.87 0.33
N PHE A 207 -18.61 9.90 -0.08
CA PHE A 207 -17.81 10.71 0.83
C PHE A 207 -18.66 11.49 1.84
N GLY A 208 -19.80 12.01 1.41
CA GLY A 208 -20.75 12.64 2.32
C GLY A 208 -21.28 11.71 3.40
N VAL A 209 -21.63 10.49 3.02
CA VAL A 209 -22.04 9.44 3.96
C VAL A 209 -20.88 9.05 4.88
N SER A 210 -19.66 8.89 4.35
CA SER A 210 -18.46 8.61 5.14
C SER A 210 -18.21 9.70 6.18
N ALA A 211 -18.21 10.98 5.78
CA ALA A 211 -18.05 12.12 6.68
C ALA A 211 -19.13 12.14 7.78
N ALA A 212 -20.40 11.91 7.42
CA ALA A 212 -21.51 11.85 8.36
C ALA A 212 -21.33 10.69 9.36
N CYS A 213 -20.95 9.51 8.90
CA CYS A 213 -20.65 8.37 9.78
C CYS A 213 -19.50 8.68 10.76
N MET A 214 -18.44 9.37 10.31
CA MET A 214 -17.32 9.77 11.17
C MET A 214 -17.73 10.72 12.30
N LEU A 215 -18.83 11.49 12.16
CA LEU A 215 -19.37 12.32 13.22
C LEU A 215 -19.88 11.48 14.41
N PHE A 216 -20.29 10.24 14.17
CA PHE A 216 -20.81 9.33 15.20
C PHE A 216 -19.74 8.45 15.83
N VAL A 217 -18.52 8.40 15.27
CA VAL A 217 -17.40 7.61 15.79
C VAL A 217 -16.68 8.38 16.89
N ARG A 218 -16.47 7.75 18.05
CA ARG A 218 -15.70 8.28 19.16
C ARG A 218 -14.28 7.75 19.10
N PHE A 219 -13.34 8.62 18.84
CA PHE A 219 -11.91 8.28 18.87
C PHE A 219 -11.36 8.46 20.30
N ALA A 220 -10.51 7.52 20.72
CA ALA A 220 -9.82 7.67 22.00
C ALA A 220 -8.94 8.93 21.96
N PRO A 221 -8.93 9.74 23.04
CA PRO A 221 -8.01 10.85 23.17
C PRO A 221 -6.57 10.38 22.98
N ARG A 222 -5.74 11.21 22.36
CA ARG A 222 -4.29 10.94 22.22
C ARG A 222 -3.71 10.81 23.62
N SER A 223 -3.33 9.59 24.04
CA SER A 223 -2.53 9.41 25.25
C SER A 223 -1.22 10.16 25.00
N GLY A 224 -0.94 11.16 25.86
CA GLY A 224 0.15 12.13 25.64
C GLY A 224 1.58 11.55 25.62
N ASP A 225 1.74 10.24 25.65
CA ASP A 225 3.01 9.55 25.79
C ASP A 225 3.56 8.90 24.49
N ASP A 226 2.80 8.92 23.39
CA ASP A 226 3.32 8.51 22.07
C ASP A 226 4.16 9.60 21.37
N GLY A 227 4.49 10.65 22.11
CA GLY A 227 5.50 11.65 21.78
C GLY A 227 6.93 11.11 21.91
N GLY A 228 7.16 9.84 21.53
CA GLY A 228 8.50 9.37 21.25
C GLY A 228 9.14 10.40 20.33
N GLN A 229 10.18 11.07 20.80
CA GLN A 229 10.99 12.08 20.15
C GLN A 229 11.14 11.76 18.65
N VAL A 230 10.16 12.17 17.85
CA VAL A 230 10.41 12.47 16.45
C VAL A 230 11.29 13.70 16.50
N GLY A 231 12.58 13.47 16.81
CA GLY A 231 13.59 14.51 16.70
C GLY A 231 13.35 15.18 15.37
N LYS A 232 13.56 16.49 15.31
CA LYS A 232 13.48 17.38 14.12
C LYS A 232 14.39 16.87 12.97
N ARG A 233 14.27 15.58 12.60
CA ARG A 233 14.96 15.04 11.45
C ARG A 233 14.23 15.51 10.21
N SER A 234 14.95 16.09 9.31
CA SER A 234 14.45 16.54 8.02
C SER A 234 13.88 15.32 7.28
N LEU A 235 12.65 15.41 6.75
CA LEU A 235 12.03 14.42 5.85
C LEU A 235 13.01 14.02 4.73
N TRP A 236 13.81 14.97 4.29
CA TRP A 236 14.86 14.78 3.28
C TRP A 236 15.96 13.84 3.76
N GLN A 237 16.35 13.90 5.04
CA GLN A 237 17.34 12.99 5.61
C GLN A 237 16.80 11.56 5.72
N ASP A 238 15.53 11.41 6.11
CA ASP A 238 14.88 10.10 6.18
C ASP A 238 14.73 9.46 4.80
N LEU A 239 14.31 10.25 3.80
CA LEU A 239 14.25 9.82 2.40
C LEU A 239 15.63 9.43 1.88
N ARG A 240 16.66 10.26 2.11
CA ARG A 240 18.03 9.97 1.71
C ARG A 240 18.56 8.69 2.35
N THR A 241 18.26 8.46 3.63
CA THR A 241 18.63 7.22 4.33
C THR A 241 17.96 6.01 3.71
N GLY A 242 16.65 6.09 3.41
CA GLY A 242 15.91 5.03 2.74
C GLY A 242 16.45 4.72 1.34
N VAL A 243 16.70 5.76 0.53
CA VAL A 243 17.29 5.63 -0.81
C VAL A 243 18.69 5.02 -0.74
N SER A 244 19.54 5.50 0.18
CA SER A 244 20.89 4.96 0.38
C SER A 244 20.87 3.47 0.72
N PHE A 245 19.95 3.03 1.57
CA PHE A 245 19.79 1.61 1.90
C PHE A 245 19.29 0.79 0.68
N LEU A 246 18.32 1.29 -0.07
CA LEU A 246 17.81 0.62 -1.28
C LEU A 246 18.92 0.39 -2.31
N TYR A 247 19.76 1.40 -2.55
CA TYR A 247 20.85 1.29 -3.51
C TYR A 247 22.09 0.54 -2.96
N GLY A 248 22.28 0.54 -1.64
CA GLY A 248 23.35 -0.22 -0.98
C GLY A 248 23.11 -1.74 -1.00
N HIS A 249 21.87 -2.19 -1.03
CA HIS A 249 21.55 -3.63 -1.04
C HIS A 249 21.36 -4.14 -2.47
N PRO A 250 22.18 -5.10 -2.96
CA PRO A 250 22.21 -5.48 -4.38
C PRO A 250 20.87 -6.00 -4.91
N VAL A 251 20.11 -6.77 -4.12
CA VAL A 251 18.79 -7.27 -4.52
C VAL A 251 17.76 -6.14 -4.55
N LEU A 252 17.72 -5.28 -3.53
CA LEU A 252 16.77 -4.17 -3.46
C LEU A 252 17.04 -3.13 -4.54
N ARG A 253 18.30 -2.84 -4.87
CA ARG A 253 18.67 -1.95 -5.96
C ARG A 253 18.12 -2.43 -7.29
N SER A 254 18.38 -3.71 -7.63
CA SER A 254 17.87 -4.30 -8.86
C SER A 254 16.35 -4.33 -8.91
N LEU A 255 15.72 -4.74 -7.81
CA LEU A 255 14.26 -4.78 -7.70
C LEU A 255 13.62 -3.39 -7.84
N THR A 256 14.19 -2.38 -7.18
CA THR A 256 13.68 -0.99 -7.25
C THR A 256 13.79 -0.43 -8.67
N ALA A 257 14.95 -0.63 -9.34
CA ALA A 257 15.17 -0.16 -10.69
C ALA A 257 14.22 -0.84 -11.71
N LEU A 258 14.05 -2.15 -11.63
CA LEU A 258 13.16 -2.89 -12.53
C LEU A 258 11.69 -2.54 -12.29
N LEU A 259 11.27 -2.39 -11.03
CA LEU A 259 9.90 -1.98 -10.70
C LEU A 259 9.62 -0.52 -11.07
N PHE A 260 10.62 0.37 -11.02
CA PHE A 260 10.48 1.75 -11.51
C PHE A 260 10.11 1.77 -13.00
N VAL A 261 10.84 1.00 -13.82
CA VAL A 261 10.54 0.87 -15.26
C VAL A 261 9.20 0.15 -15.47
N PHE A 262 8.90 -0.90 -14.71
CA PHE A 262 7.63 -1.61 -14.78
C PHE A 262 6.44 -0.68 -14.46
N SER A 263 6.51 0.14 -13.43
CA SER A 263 5.46 1.10 -13.09
C SER A 263 5.27 2.17 -14.16
N PHE A 264 6.37 2.64 -14.77
CA PHE A 264 6.33 3.54 -15.91
C PHE A 264 5.54 2.94 -17.09
N LEU A 265 5.76 1.66 -17.39
CA LEU A 265 5.11 0.98 -18.51
C LEU A 265 3.65 0.61 -18.26
N THR A 266 3.23 0.48 -17.00
CA THR A 266 1.96 -0.22 -16.67
C THR A 266 0.87 0.67 -16.08
N LEU A 267 1.16 1.86 -15.56
CA LEU A 267 0.13 2.70 -14.92
C LEU A 267 -0.98 3.11 -15.91
N GLY A 268 -0.65 3.40 -17.15
CA GLY A 268 -1.64 3.77 -18.19
C GLY A 268 -2.43 2.58 -18.77
N MET A 269 -2.21 1.35 -18.28
CA MET A 269 -2.88 0.16 -18.82
C MET A 269 -4.41 0.24 -18.65
N THR A 270 -4.91 0.75 -17.53
CA THR A 270 -6.36 0.89 -17.29
C THR A 270 -7.01 1.79 -18.32
N ASP A 271 -6.42 2.96 -18.60
CA ASP A 271 -6.91 3.90 -19.60
C ASP A 271 -6.90 3.25 -21.00
N LEU A 272 -5.83 2.50 -21.31
CA LEU A 272 -5.70 1.79 -22.56
C LEU A 272 -6.77 0.70 -22.73
N VAL A 273 -7.09 -0.06 -21.68
CA VAL A 273 -8.17 -1.06 -21.69
C VAL A 273 -9.53 -0.40 -21.88
N ILE A 274 -9.82 0.68 -21.16
CA ILE A 274 -11.07 1.43 -21.30
C ILE A 274 -11.23 1.91 -22.74
N TYR A 275 -10.18 2.51 -23.29
CA TYR A 275 -10.19 3.02 -24.67
C TYR A 275 -10.36 1.89 -25.68
N HIS A 276 -9.64 0.78 -25.52
CA HIS A 276 -9.71 -0.37 -26.42
C HIS A 276 -11.12 -0.97 -26.44
N VAL A 277 -11.76 -1.15 -25.29
CA VAL A 277 -13.13 -1.69 -25.18
C VAL A 277 -14.14 -0.72 -25.80
N LYS A 278 -14.00 0.57 -25.56
CA LYS A 278 -14.96 1.60 -26.04
C LYS A 278 -14.77 1.95 -27.52
N HIS A 279 -13.53 2.20 -27.92
CA HIS A 279 -13.22 2.77 -29.23
C HIS A 279 -12.89 1.70 -30.28
N ASP A 280 -12.02 0.73 -29.93
CA ASP A 280 -11.57 -0.27 -30.90
C ASP A 280 -12.59 -1.41 -31.07
N LEU A 281 -13.25 -1.81 -29.95
CA LEU A 281 -14.26 -2.87 -29.95
C LEU A 281 -15.71 -2.35 -30.02
N GLY A 282 -15.94 -1.06 -29.78
CA GLY A 282 -17.26 -0.43 -29.90
C GLY A 282 -18.29 -0.82 -28.82
N HIS A 283 -17.83 -1.25 -27.64
CA HIS A 283 -18.72 -1.67 -26.55
C HIS A 283 -19.12 -0.52 -25.63
N ASP A 284 -20.12 -0.77 -24.78
CA ASP A 284 -20.70 0.18 -23.85
C ASP A 284 -19.96 0.28 -22.50
N ASP A 285 -20.38 1.20 -21.65
CA ASP A 285 -19.77 1.45 -20.33
C ASP A 285 -19.98 0.27 -19.36
N THR A 286 -21.08 -0.49 -19.51
CA THR A 286 -21.33 -1.72 -18.73
C THR A 286 -20.27 -2.79 -19.02
N THR A 287 -19.90 -2.93 -20.29
CA THR A 287 -18.83 -3.85 -20.72
C THR A 287 -17.49 -3.46 -20.13
N VAL A 288 -17.17 -2.15 -20.11
CA VAL A 288 -15.96 -1.63 -19.42
C VAL A 288 -15.98 -2.02 -17.94
N GLY A 289 -17.08 -1.75 -17.24
CA GLY A 289 -17.24 -2.13 -15.84
C GLY A 289 -17.05 -3.64 -15.60
N THR A 290 -17.59 -4.46 -16.49
CA THR A 290 -17.46 -5.93 -16.43
C THR A 290 -16.01 -6.37 -16.59
N VAL A 291 -15.28 -5.83 -17.59
CA VAL A 291 -13.86 -6.11 -17.82
C VAL A 291 -13.03 -5.72 -16.59
N MET A 292 -13.29 -4.55 -16.01
CA MET A 292 -12.59 -4.09 -14.80
C MET A 292 -12.89 -4.98 -13.60
N ALA A 293 -14.12 -5.43 -13.43
CA ALA A 293 -14.51 -6.33 -12.34
C ALA A 293 -13.84 -7.71 -12.46
N VAL A 294 -13.80 -8.28 -13.68
CA VAL A 294 -13.06 -9.52 -13.94
C VAL A 294 -11.58 -9.34 -13.67
N GLY A 295 -11.01 -8.17 -14.03
CA GLY A 295 -9.66 -7.78 -13.67
C GLY A 295 -9.41 -7.79 -12.14
N ALA A 296 -10.34 -7.21 -11.38
CA ALA A 296 -10.26 -7.19 -9.92
C ALA A 296 -10.34 -8.61 -9.29
N LEU A 297 -11.13 -9.53 -9.87
CA LEU A 297 -11.10 -10.96 -9.49
C LEU A 297 -9.71 -11.56 -9.69
N GLY A 298 -9.00 -11.16 -10.76
CA GLY A 298 -7.60 -11.51 -10.97
C GLY A 298 -6.72 -11.09 -9.78
N THR A 299 -6.84 -9.85 -9.29
CA THR A 299 -6.09 -9.36 -8.13
C THR A 299 -6.34 -10.23 -6.88
N ILE A 300 -7.61 -10.59 -6.61
CA ILE A 300 -7.97 -11.46 -5.48
C ILE A 300 -7.32 -12.84 -5.66
N THR A 301 -7.42 -13.41 -6.86
CA THR A 301 -6.82 -14.73 -7.18
C THR A 301 -5.31 -14.70 -6.98
N GLY A 302 -4.63 -13.65 -7.45
CA GLY A 302 -3.19 -13.44 -7.23
C GLY A 302 -2.82 -13.39 -5.75
N ALA A 303 -3.60 -12.64 -4.95
CA ALA A 303 -3.38 -12.54 -3.50
C ALA A 303 -3.54 -13.89 -2.76
N LEU A 304 -4.48 -14.73 -3.19
CA LEU A 304 -4.68 -16.06 -2.62
C LEU A 304 -3.56 -17.04 -3.01
N LEU A 305 -3.05 -16.92 -4.23
CA LEU A 305 -2.07 -17.87 -4.78
C LEU A 305 -0.62 -17.51 -4.44
N VAL A 306 -0.30 -16.24 -4.19
CA VAL A 306 1.08 -15.76 -4.02
C VAL A 306 1.86 -16.54 -2.96
N ALA A 307 1.25 -16.80 -1.79
CA ALA A 307 1.91 -17.51 -0.70
C ALA A 307 2.23 -18.97 -1.06
N ARG A 308 1.34 -19.64 -1.82
CA ARG A 308 1.53 -21.02 -2.27
C ARG A 308 2.61 -21.09 -3.35
N ILE A 309 2.56 -20.21 -4.35
CA ILE A 309 3.53 -20.16 -5.44
C ILE A 309 4.92 -19.82 -4.90
N ARG A 310 5.04 -18.82 -4.03
CA ARG A 310 6.32 -18.40 -3.45
C ARG A 310 6.96 -19.47 -2.58
N ARG A 311 6.16 -20.25 -1.82
CA ARG A 311 6.68 -21.41 -1.04
C ARG A 311 7.22 -22.51 -1.92
N GLY A 312 6.60 -22.76 -3.08
CA GLY A 312 7.06 -23.80 -4.01
C GLY A 312 8.27 -23.43 -4.86
N LEU A 313 8.25 -22.20 -5.40
CA LEU A 313 9.25 -21.75 -6.38
C LEU A 313 10.33 -20.82 -5.79
N GLY A 314 10.10 -20.25 -4.61
CA GLY A 314 10.94 -19.20 -4.04
C GLY A 314 10.64 -17.81 -4.62
N PHE A 315 11.36 -16.79 -4.13
CA PHE A 315 11.11 -15.39 -4.51
C PHE A 315 11.42 -15.12 -5.99
N GLY A 316 12.65 -15.44 -6.43
CA GLY A 316 13.15 -15.07 -7.75
C GLY A 316 12.26 -15.57 -8.90
N PRO A 317 12.04 -16.89 -9.04
CA PRO A 317 11.19 -17.45 -10.09
C PRO A 317 9.73 -16.96 -10.01
N THR A 318 9.17 -16.78 -8.79
CA THR A 318 7.80 -16.28 -8.63
C THR A 318 7.67 -14.85 -9.14
N TRP A 319 8.57 -13.96 -8.75
CA TRP A 319 8.55 -12.56 -9.17
C TRP A 319 8.78 -12.43 -10.68
N THR A 320 9.81 -13.10 -11.19
CA THR A 320 10.18 -13.04 -12.60
C THR A 320 9.09 -13.62 -13.50
N GLY A 321 8.52 -14.77 -13.11
CA GLY A 321 7.42 -15.40 -13.82
C GLY A 321 6.16 -14.53 -13.82
N ALA A 322 5.84 -13.89 -12.70
CA ALA A 322 4.71 -12.97 -12.60
C ALA A 322 4.87 -11.76 -13.53
N VAL A 323 6.05 -11.12 -13.55
CA VAL A 323 6.34 -10.00 -14.46
C VAL A 323 6.31 -10.42 -15.93
N ALA A 324 6.81 -11.62 -16.24
CA ALA A 324 6.75 -12.15 -17.62
C ALA A 324 5.30 -12.36 -18.08
N VAL A 325 4.45 -12.96 -17.24
CA VAL A 325 3.02 -13.15 -17.55
C VAL A 325 2.30 -11.81 -17.66
N CYS A 326 2.61 -10.82 -16.80
CA CYS A 326 2.12 -9.45 -16.97
C CYS A 326 2.47 -8.90 -18.36
N GLY A 327 3.73 -9.05 -18.78
CA GLY A 327 4.18 -8.56 -20.10
C GLY A 327 3.46 -9.25 -21.25
N LEU A 328 3.30 -10.57 -21.20
CA LEU A 328 2.57 -11.33 -22.22
C LEU A 328 1.08 -10.95 -22.27
N ALA A 329 0.45 -10.82 -21.11
CA ALA A 329 -0.94 -10.37 -21.01
C ALA A 329 -1.13 -8.98 -21.57
N PHE A 330 -0.22 -8.05 -21.24
CA PHE A 330 -0.26 -6.69 -21.77
C PHE A 330 -0.04 -6.66 -23.30
N ALA A 331 0.93 -7.40 -23.81
CA ALA A 331 1.16 -7.52 -25.24
C ALA A 331 -0.08 -8.06 -25.98
N GLY A 332 -0.77 -9.05 -25.41
CA GLY A 332 -1.97 -9.65 -26.00
C GLY A 332 -3.18 -8.74 -26.02
N LEU A 333 -3.29 -7.79 -25.07
CA LEU A 333 -4.45 -6.89 -24.93
C LEU A 333 -4.73 -6.10 -26.21
N GLY A 334 -3.71 -5.54 -26.84
CA GLY A 334 -3.88 -4.73 -28.05
C GLY A 334 -4.35 -5.51 -29.28
N TRP A 335 -4.24 -6.84 -29.28
CA TRP A 335 -4.65 -7.73 -30.36
C TRP A 335 -5.97 -8.46 -30.07
N ALA A 336 -6.46 -8.36 -28.84
CA ALA A 336 -7.69 -9.01 -28.42
C ALA A 336 -8.89 -8.34 -29.10
N ARG A 337 -9.65 -9.13 -29.88
CA ARG A 337 -10.87 -8.66 -30.57
C ARG A 337 -12.15 -9.09 -29.88
N ASP A 338 -12.03 -9.91 -28.87
CA ASP A 338 -13.15 -10.41 -28.07
C ASP A 338 -13.03 -9.88 -26.63
N VAL A 339 -14.16 -9.39 -26.09
CA VAL A 339 -14.23 -8.82 -24.73
C VAL A 339 -13.84 -9.83 -23.67
N THR A 340 -14.17 -11.11 -23.87
CA THR A 340 -13.84 -12.18 -22.94
C THR A 340 -12.32 -12.36 -22.85
N VAL A 341 -11.62 -12.25 -23.99
CA VAL A 341 -10.15 -12.31 -24.06
C VAL A 341 -9.55 -11.07 -23.38
N VAL A 342 -10.09 -9.88 -23.62
CA VAL A 342 -9.63 -8.65 -22.93
C VAL A 342 -9.80 -8.78 -21.42
N ALA A 343 -10.94 -9.28 -20.95
CA ALA A 343 -11.21 -9.50 -19.53
C ALA A 343 -10.24 -10.51 -18.92
N ALA A 344 -10.00 -11.64 -19.60
CA ALA A 344 -9.09 -12.70 -19.15
C ALA A 344 -7.63 -12.20 -19.08
N LEU A 345 -7.17 -11.44 -20.09
CA LEU A 345 -5.83 -10.84 -20.10
C LEU A 345 -5.68 -9.77 -19.02
N SER A 346 -6.71 -8.95 -18.80
CA SER A 346 -6.73 -7.97 -17.70
C SER A 346 -6.67 -8.66 -16.34
N ALA A 347 -7.41 -9.75 -16.15
CA ALA A 347 -7.36 -10.55 -14.92
C ALA A 347 -5.99 -11.18 -14.71
N ALA A 348 -5.37 -11.76 -15.75
CA ALA A 348 -4.03 -12.32 -15.68
C ALA A 348 -2.98 -11.26 -15.33
N PHE A 349 -3.08 -10.08 -15.95
CA PHE A 349 -2.18 -8.95 -15.69
C PHE A 349 -2.29 -8.49 -14.22
N LEU A 350 -3.51 -8.26 -13.71
CA LEU A 350 -3.72 -7.78 -12.36
C LEU A 350 -3.39 -8.86 -11.30
N ALA A 351 -3.66 -10.15 -11.59
CA ALA A 351 -3.25 -11.26 -10.73
C ALA A 351 -1.73 -11.32 -10.56
N CYS A 352 -1.02 -11.31 -11.67
CA CYS A 352 0.44 -11.41 -11.68
C CYS A 352 1.11 -10.12 -11.17
N GLY A 353 0.55 -8.94 -11.46
CA GLY A 353 0.97 -7.66 -10.88
C GLY A 353 0.85 -7.67 -9.36
N GLY A 354 -0.27 -8.19 -8.83
CA GLY A 354 -0.48 -8.39 -7.39
C GLY A 354 0.53 -9.36 -6.76
N ILE A 355 0.84 -10.47 -7.44
CA ILE A 355 1.86 -11.43 -7.01
C ILE A 355 3.24 -10.76 -6.96
N ALA A 356 3.64 -10.04 -8.02
CA ALA A 356 4.93 -9.34 -8.08
C ALA A 356 5.04 -8.27 -6.98
N GLY A 357 3.99 -7.49 -6.77
CA GLY A 357 3.91 -6.46 -5.72
C GLY A 357 4.03 -7.04 -4.31
N THR A 358 3.26 -8.08 -4.00
CA THR A 358 3.29 -8.76 -2.70
C THR A 358 4.65 -9.40 -2.42
N CYS A 359 5.25 -10.06 -3.41
CA CYS A 359 6.61 -10.61 -3.30
C CYS A 359 7.63 -9.51 -3.00
N SER A 360 7.56 -8.38 -3.73
CA SER A 360 8.45 -7.23 -3.53
C SER A 360 8.33 -6.62 -2.14
N MET A 361 7.10 -6.50 -1.63
CA MET A 361 6.85 -5.98 -0.28
C MET A 361 7.41 -6.91 0.79
N SER A 362 7.13 -8.21 0.67
CA SER A 362 7.63 -9.22 1.62
C SER A 362 9.16 -9.25 1.66
N LEU A 363 9.82 -9.23 0.49
CA LEU A 363 11.29 -9.23 0.45
C LEU A 363 11.89 -8.00 1.13
N ARG A 364 11.30 -6.80 0.89
CA ARG A 364 11.75 -5.59 1.60
C ARG A 364 11.63 -5.70 3.11
N GLN A 365 10.51 -6.27 3.59
CA GLN A 365 10.30 -6.47 5.02
C GLN A 365 11.27 -7.49 5.62
N GLU A 366 11.65 -8.53 4.87
CA GLU A 366 12.60 -9.56 5.30
C GLU A 366 14.04 -9.06 5.37
N VAL A 367 14.43 -8.19 4.43
CA VAL A 367 15.83 -7.73 4.27
C VAL A 367 16.12 -6.44 5.04
N THR A 368 15.09 -5.64 5.33
CA THR A 368 15.25 -4.32 5.94
C THR A 368 15.19 -4.42 7.47
N PRO A 369 16.20 -3.93 8.22
CA PRO A 369 16.11 -3.84 9.67
C PRO A 369 14.93 -3.02 10.14
N GLU A 370 14.26 -3.45 11.23
CA GLU A 370 13.05 -2.79 11.77
C GLU A 370 13.14 -1.26 11.90
N PRO A 371 14.26 -0.67 12.40
CA PRO A 371 14.37 0.80 12.55
C PRO A 371 14.39 1.56 11.22
N LEU A 372 14.72 0.89 10.11
CA LEU A 372 14.82 1.48 8.77
C LEU A 372 13.61 1.18 7.89
N LEU A 373 12.75 0.22 8.29
CA LEU A 373 11.68 -0.30 7.44
C LEU A 373 10.74 0.80 6.92
N GLY A 374 10.35 1.74 7.77
CA GLY A 374 9.52 2.87 7.38
C GLY A 374 10.17 3.77 6.34
N ARG A 375 11.44 4.12 6.54
CA ARG A 375 12.22 5.00 5.63
C ARG A 375 12.46 4.33 4.28
N VAL A 376 12.83 3.07 4.28
CA VAL A 376 13.08 2.27 3.07
C VAL A 376 11.79 2.08 2.28
N THR A 377 10.67 1.79 2.96
CA THR A 377 9.37 1.63 2.32
C THR A 377 8.87 2.94 1.72
N SER A 378 8.99 4.05 2.45
CA SER A 378 8.62 5.38 1.95
C SER A 378 9.46 5.79 0.73
N ALA A 379 10.79 5.62 0.81
CA ALA A 379 11.68 5.91 -0.30
C ALA A 379 11.35 5.06 -1.55
N PHE A 380 11.06 3.78 -1.36
CA PHE A 380 10.68 2.88 -2.46
C PHE A 380 9.39 3.34 -3.14
N TRP A 381 8.33 3.64 -2.39
CA TRP A 381 7.07 4.08 -2.97
C TRP A 381 7.20 5.43 -3.67
N THR A 382 7.97 6.37 -3.09
CA THR A 382 8.25 7.67 -3.73
C THR A 382 8.93 7.49 -5.08
N LEU A 383 9.97 6.64 -5.14
CA LEU A 383 10.65 6.34 -6.41
C LEU A 383 9.70 5.67 -7.40
N GLN A 384 8.95 4.68 -6.97
CA GLN A 384 8.07 3.91 -7.86
C GLN A 384 6.94 4.77 -8.44
N TYR A 385 6.28 5.57 -7.62
CA TYR A 385 5.20 6.42 -8.08
C TYR A 385 5.66 7.66 -8.85
N SER A 386 6.92 8.08 -8.73
CA SER A 386 7.39 9.25 -9.47
C SER A 386 7.43 9.05 -11.00
N ALA A 387 7.68 7.83 -11.46
CA ALA A 387 7.74 7.51 -12.90
C ALA A 387 6.37 7.17 -13.50
N ALA A 388 5.48 6.60 -12.69
CA ALA A 388 4.23 6.03 -13.16
C ALA A 388 3.31 7.05 -13.88
N PRO A 389 3.09 8.28 -13.37
CA PRO A 389 2.28 9.28 -14.05
C PRO A 389 2.83 9.67 -15.43
N ILE A 390 4.14 9.83 -15.53
CA ILE A 390 4.80 10.15 -16.81
C ILE A 390 4.60 8.99 -17.79
N GLY A 391 4.74 7.76 -17.32
CA GLY A 391 4.50 6.55 -18.12
C GLY A 391 3.07 6.47 -18.64
N ALA A 392 2.06 6.77 -17.83
CA ALA A 392 0.66 6.79 -18.26
C ALA A 392 0.43 7.79 -19.40
N ALA A 393 0.94 9.02 -19.27
CA ALA A 393 0.83 10.05 -20.30
C ALA A 393 1.52 9.63 -21.61
N VAL A 394 2.75 9.10 -21.52
CA VAL A 394 3.51 8.65 -22.68
C VAL A 394 2.85 7.47 -23.37
N LEU A 395 2.40 6.46 -22.60
CA LEU A 395 1.75 5.26 -23.12
C LEU A 395 0.47 5.60 -23.88
N THR A 396 -0.41 6.40 -23.28
CA THR A 396 -1.69 6.79 -23.86
C THR A 396 -1.53 7.71 -25.08
N TRP A 397 -0.59 8.66 -25.02
CA TRP A 397 -0.23 9.50 -26.16
C TRP A 397 0.31 8.69 -27.34
N ALA A 398 1.20 7.73 -27.07
CA ALA A 398 1.73 6.84 -28.09
C ALA A 398 0.65 5.96 -28.71
N ALA A 399 -0.28 5.44 -27.89
CA ALA A 399 -1.38 4.59 -28.32
C ALA A 399 -2.39 5.37 -29.18
N GLU A 400 -2.68 6.62 -28.86
CA GLU A 400 -3.53 7.48 -29.70
C GLU A 400 -2.94 7.71 -31.10
N ARG A 401 -1.61 7.84 -31.18
CA ARG A 401 -0.91 8.10 -32.48
C ARG A 401 -0.59 6.86 -33.29
N ARG A 402 -0.30 5.75 -32.64
CA ARG A 402 0.20 4.53 -33.28
C ARG A 402 -0.80 3.37 -33.23
N GLY A 403 -1.92 3.56 -32.51
CA GLY A 403 -2.90 2.49 -32.18
C GLY A 403 -2.54 1.75 -30.91
N THR A 404 -3.55 1.10 -30.33
CA THR A 404 -3.43 0.36 -29.05
C THR A 404 -2.56 -0.89 -29.20
N ALA A 405 -2.69 -1.63 -30.29
CA ALA A 405 -1.99 -2.90 -30.52
C ALA A 405 -0.45 -2.79 -30.52
N PRO A 406 0.20 -1.90 -31.31
CA PRO A 406 1.66 -1.82 -31.31
C PRO A 406 2.21 -1.29 -29.99
N VAL A 407 1.49 -0.38 -29.31
CA VAL A 407 1.94 0.18 -28.05
C VAL A 407 1.83 -0.86 -26.92
N ALA A 408 0.73 -1.62 -26.85
CA ALA A 408 0.58 -2.72 -25.91
C ALA A 408 1.64 -3.82 -26.14
N LEU A 409 1.95 -4.13 -27.41
CA LEU A 409 3.00 -5.08 -27.78
C LEU A 409 4.38 -4.61 -27.27
N VAL A 410 4.75 -3.36 -27.56
CA VAL A 410 6.05 -2.80 -27.13
C VAL A 410 6.14 -2.75 -25.61
N ALA A 411 5.11 -2.22 -24.92
CA ALA A 411 5.08 -2.15 -23.46
C ALA A 411 5.15 -3.55 -22.82
N GLY A 412 4.38 -4.50 -23.36
CA GLY A 412 4.41 -5.89 -22.91
C GLY A 412 5.75 -6.57 -23.15
N ALA A 413 6.36 -6.36 -24.34
CA ALA A 413 7.72 -6.86 -24.66
C ALA A 413 8.77 -6.27 -23.70
N CYS A 414 8.68 -4.97 -23.39
CA CYS A 414 9.54 -4.35 -22.38
C CYS A 414 9.34 -4.97 -20.98
N CYS A 415 8.11 -5.31 -20.58
CA CYS A 415 7.86 -6.03 -19.32
C CYS A 415 8.47 -7.45 -19.33
N VAL A 416 8.38 -8.17 -20.45
CA VAL A 416 9.06 -9.47 -20.61
C VAL A 416 10.58 -9.28 -20.55
N LEU A 417 11.13 -8.23 -21.17
CA LEU A 417 12.55 -7.91 -21.08
C LEU A 417 12.98 -7.62 -19.63
N ILE A 418 12.16 -6.91 -18.85
CA ILE A 418 12.40 -6.71 -17.40
C ILE A 418 12.51 -8.07 -16.70
N ALA A 419 11.62 -9.02 -17.00
CA ALA A 419 11.69 -10.36 -16.43
C ALA A 419 12.97 -11.11 -16.85
N VAL A 420 13.38 -11.00 -18.10
CA VAL A 420 14.63 -11.58 -18.60
C VAL A 420 15.85 -10.95 -17.93
N ILE A 421 15.89 -9.62 -17.82
CA ILE A 421 16.98 -8.91 -17.12
C ILE A 421 17.04 -9.35 -15.64
N ALA A 422 15.92 -9.56 -15.00
CA ALA A 422 15.86 -10.01 -13.60
C ALA A 422 16.57 -11.37 -13.38
N LEU A 423 16.60 -12.25 -14.39
CA LEU A 423 17.32 -13.53 -14.33
C LEU A 423 18.85 -13.36 -14.23
N PHE A 424 19.38 -12.24 -14.70
CA PHE A 424 20.81 -11.89 -14.64
C PHE A 424 21.17 -11.03 -13.43
N THR A 425 20.18 -10.73 -12.57
CA THR A 425 20.38 -9.95 -11.34
C THR A 425 20.37 -10.85 -10.11
N PRO A 426 20.82 -10.35 -8.94
CA PRO A 426 20.75 -11.09 -7.67
C PRO A 426 19.32 -11.49 -7.24
N ILE A 427 18.28 -10.99 -7.93
CA ILE A 427 16.88 -11.38 -7.71
C ILE A 427 16.67 -12.88 -7.90
N ARG A 428 17.36 -13.49 -8.88
CA ARG A 428 17.25 -14.93 -9.18
C ARG A 428 17.65 -15.81 -8.00
N THR A 429 18.68 -15.45 -7.27
CA THR A 429 19.30 -16.28 -6.22
C THR A 429 18.81 -15.95 -4.82
N SER A 430 17.98 -14.91 -4.64
CA SER A 430 17.45 -14.55 -3.34
C SER A 430 16.43 -15.60 -2.87
N ARG A 431 16.95 -16.69 -2.30
CA ARG A 431 16.19 -17.50 -1.33
C ARG A 431 16.10 -16.66 -0.07
N ALA A 432 14.94 -16.64 0.59
CA ALA A 432 14.83 -16.08 1.93
C ALA A 432 16.00 -16.67 2.74
N THR A 433 17.01 -15.85 3.03
CA THR A 433 18.11 -16.28 3.87
C THR A 433 17.49 -16.46 5.24
N GLU A 434 17.60 -17.66 5.81
CA GLU A 434 17.28 -17.91 7.21
C GLU A 434 17.89 -16.78 8.04
N PRO A 435 17.19 -16.25 9.07
CA PRO A 435 17.74 -15.21 9.91
C PRO A 435 19.13 -15.65 10.38
N ALA A 436 20.11 -14.77 10.25
CA ALA A 436 21.48 -15.03 10.57
C ALA A 436 21.64 -15.56 12.02
N ALA A 437 21.57 -16.86 12.20
CA ALA A 437 21.94 -17.58 13.42
C ALA A 437 23.47 -17.55 13.68
N HIS A 438 24.23 -16.72 12.95
CA HIS A 438 25.69 -16.67 13.02
C HIS A 438 26.31 -15.41 13.63
N ALA A 439 25.50 -14.45 14.15
CA ALA A 439 26.08 -13.33 14.90
C ALA A 439 26.38 -13.67 16.38
N GLY A 440 25.98 -14.84 16.86
CA GLY A 440 26.15 -15.24 18.27
C GLY A 440 27.34 -16.15 18.58
N ARG A 441 28.10 -16.65 17.58
CA ARG A 441 29.17 -17.63 17.82
C ARG A 441 30.57 -17.05 17.97
N ASN A 442 30.81 -15.79 17.64
CA ASN A 442 32.13 -15.18 17.75
C ASN A 442 32.36 -14.28 18.98
N GLN A 443 31.39 -14.20 19.92
CA GLN A 443 31.59 -13.49 21.18
C GLN A 443 31.80 -14.43 22.39
N GLY A 444 31.67 -15.75 22.22
CA GLY A 444 31.86 -16.73 23.27
C GLY A 444 33.30 -17.23 23.47
N ASP A 445 34.19 -16.96 22.52
CA ASP A 445 35.54 -17.57 22.53
C ASP A 445 36.70 -16.61 22.92
N GLN A 446 36.37 -15.40 23.39
CA GLN A 446 37.37 -14.41 23.81
C GLN A 446 37.31 -14.03 25.30
N ALA A 447 36.62 -14.77 26.16
CA ALA A 447 36.60 -14.50 27.60
C ALA A 447 36.75 -15.79 28.42
N ALA A 448 37.85 -16.47 28.30
CA ALA A 448 38.34 -17.36 29.38
C ALA A 448 39.53 -16.65 30.07
N PRO A 449 39.39 -16.17 31.30
CA PRO A 449 40.51 -15.64 32.04
C PRO A 449 41.43 -16.82 32.44
N ALA A 450 42.71 -16.69 32.12
CA ALA A 450 43.76 -17.57 32.59
C ALA A 450 43.76 -17.61 34.11
N THR A 451 43.56 -18.78 34.69
CA THR A 451 43.81 -19.05 36.11
C THR A 451 45.30 -19.03 36.39
N PRO A 452 45.78 -18.32 37.44
CA PRO A 452 47.16 -18.35 37.84
C PRO A 452 47.48 -19.73 38.43
N SER A 453 48.52 -20.38 37.93
CA SER A 453 49.12 -21.59 38.48
C SER A 453 49.71 -21.33 39.88
N ASP A 454 49.22 -22.00 40.89
CA ASP A 454 49.74 -22.06 42.26
C ASP A 454 51.05 -22.87 42.25
N PRO A 455 52.19 -22.33 42.76
CA PRO A 455 53.51 -23.02 42.75
C PRO A 455 53.79 -23.80 44.03
N SER A 456 52.79 -24.29 44.83
CA SER A 456 53.05 -24.89 46.16
C SER A 456 52.79 -26.40 46.28
N ALA A 457 52.96 -27.22 45.22
CA ALA A 457 52.80 -28.66 45.31
C ALA A 457 54.07 -29.43 44.80
N ARG A 458 55.29 -29.06 45.32
CA ARG A 458 56.48 -29.94 45.31
C ARG A 458 57.10 -29.83 46.66
N GLN A 459 56.69 -30.67 47.61
CA GLN A 459 57.47 -31.24 48.75
C GLN A 459 56.49 -32.04 49.64
N ARG A 460 56.28 -33.28 49.35
CA ARG A 460 56.52 -34.47 50.16
C ARG A 460 55.99 -35.71 49.48
#